data_708a3211331d8b9e610a59d2516d7147
#
_entry.id   708a3211331d8b9e610a59d2516d7147
#
_cell.length_a   1.000
_cell.length_b   1.000
_cell.length_c   1.000
_cell.angle_alpha   90.00
_cell.angle_beta   90.00
_cell.angle_gamma   90.00
#
_symmetry.space_group_name_H-M   'P 1'
#
loop_
_entity.id
_entity.type
_entity.pdbx_description
1 polymer ?
#
loop_
_entity_poly.entity_id
_entity_poly.type
_entity_poly.pdbx_seq_one_letter_code
_entity_poly.pdbx_strand_id
1 'polypeptide(L)'
;LVTLYIPGKPQGKARARTCKTGHSYTPENTVLYENLIKTSFLERYGARGKIRTQGKQKPALKMEIYAGFQVPKSFSNKDRIAALSGDLLPTKKPDSDNIAKVVADALNGIAYDDDAQIADLTVIKRYTEDPCVKVTIEEISHDL
;
A
#
# COMPACT_ATOMS: atom_id res chain seq x y z
N LEU A 1 -2.11 16.50 -1.32
CA LEU A 1 -1.89 15.36 -0.40
C LEU A 1 -3.05 14.38 -0.47
N VAL A 2 -2.77 13.15 -0.83
CA VAL A 2 -3.72 12.04 -0.84
C VAL A 2 -3.48 11.19 0.40
N THR A 3 -4.53 10.87 1.13
CA THR A 3 -4.47 10.02 2.30
C THR A 3 -5.54 8.94 2.18
N LEU A 4 -5.14 7.67 2.28
CA LEU A 4 -6.04 6.51 2.20
C LEU A 4 -5.95 5.67 3.45
N TYR A 5 -7.08 5.10 3.84
CA TYR A 5 -7.18 4.08 4.87
C TYR A 5 -7.79 2.82 4.25
N ILE A 6 -7.04 1.73 4.27
CA ILE A 6 -7.49 0.44 3.76
C ILE A 6 -7.66 -0.49 4.98
N PRO A 7 -8.89 -0.86 5.33
CA PRO A 7 -9.11 -1.72 6.48
C PRO A 7 -8.65 -3.15 6.22
N GLY A 8 -8.33 -3.84 7.30
CA GLY A 8 -8.00 -5.24 7.24
C GLY A 8 -6.52 -5.53 7.19
N LYS A 9 -6.21 -6.80 7.20
CA LYS A 9 -4.86 -7.34 7.24
C LYS A 9 -4.05 -6.87 6.02
N PRO A 10 -2.83 -6.34 6.21
CA PRO A 10 -1.96 -6.01 5.09
C PRO A 10 -1.69 -7.22 4.21
N GLN A 11 -1.74 -7.02 2.90
CA GLN A 11 -1.47 -8.07 1.91
C GLN A 11 -0.38 -7.59 0.95
N GLY A 12 0.36 -8.53 0.41
CA GLY A 12 1.38 -8.25 -0.58
C GLY A 12 0.93 -8.66 -1.97
N LYS A 13 1.65 -8.18 -2.97
CA LYS A 13 1.43 -8.59 -4.36
C LYS A 13 1.84 -10.05 -4.51
N ALA A 14 0.91 -10.91 -4.87
CA ALA A 14 1.20 -12.29 -5.20
C ALA A 14 1.79 -12.38 -6.61
N ARG A 15 2.67 -13.35 -6.83
CA ARG A 15 3.21 -13.60 -8.17
C ARG A 15 2.09 -14.07 -9.09
N ALA A 16 2.16 -13.67 -10.36
CA ALA A 16 1.28 -14.21 -11.39
C ALA A 16 1.48 -15.72 -11.46
N ARG A 17 0.37 -16.44 -11.63
CA ARG A 17 0.37 -17.88 -11.80
C ARG A 17 0.07 -18.23 -13.25
N THR A 18 0.58 -19.38 -13.71
CA THR A 18 0.33 -19.87 -15.06
C THR A 18 -0.69 -20.99 -14.99
N CYS A 19 -1.75 -20.89 -15.80
CA CYS A 19 -2.73 -21.97 -15.93
C CYS A 19 -2.25 -23.04 -16.92
N LYS A 20 -3.00 -24.15 -16.99
CA LYS A 20 -2.66 -25.28 -17.89
C LYS A 20 -2.54 -24.91 -19.37
N THR A 21 -3.17 -23.81 -19.79
CA THR A 21 -3.12 -23.32 -21.18
C THR A 21 -1.96 -22.38 -21.45
N GLY A 22 -1.09 -22.13 -20.46
CA GLY A 22 0.06 -21.27 -20.60
C GLY A 22 -0.21 -19.78 -20.34
N HIS A 23 -1.44 -19.40 -20.04
CA HIS A 23 -1.78 -18.01 -19.72
C HIS A 23 -1.42 -17.68 -18.27
N SER A 24 -0.83 -16.50 -18.06
CA SER A 24 -0.57 -15.96 -16.74
C SER A 24 -1.81 -15.26 -16.19
N TYR A 25 -2.05 -15.38 -14.90
CA TYR A 25 -3.13 -14.68 -14.21
C TYR A 25 -2.69 -14.24 -12.80
N THR A 26 -3.30 -13.17 -12.32
CA THR A 26 -3.09 -12.69 -10.94
C THR A 26 -4.03 -13.45 -10.00
N PRO A 27 -3.52 -13.99 -8.88
CA PRO A 27 -4.37 -14.68 -7.91
C PRO A 27 -5.54 -13.80 -7.44
N GLU A 28 -6.68 -14.43 -7.20
CA GLU A 28 -7.93 -13.76 -6.84
C GLU A 28 -7.80 -12.86 -5.61
N ASN A 29 -7.08 -13.33 -4.57
CA ASN A 29 -6.89 -12.53 -3.36
C ASN A 29 -6.18 -11.21 -3.62
N THR A 30 -5.21 -11.21 -4.52
CA THR A 30 -4.50 -9.99 -4.92
C THR A 30 -5.43 -9.07 -5.69
N VAL A 31 -6.23 -9.60 -6.62
CA VAL A 31 -7.21 -8.81 -7.37
C VAL A 31 -8.22 -8.16 -6.45
N LEU A 32 -8.75 -8.90 -5.49
CA LEU A 32 -9.70 -8.37 -4.50
C LEU A 32 -9.09 -7.27 -3.65
N TYR A 33 -7.86 -7.44 -3.21
CA TYR A 33 -7.17 -6.44 -2.41
C TYR A 33 -6.86 -5.18 -3.21
N GLU A 34 -6.41 -5.33 -4.45
CA GLU A 34 -6.21 -4.19 -5.35
C GLU A 34 -7.51 -3.42 -5.60
N ASN A 35 -8.62 -4.14 -5.77
CA ASN A 35 -9.94 -3.52 -5.94
C ASN A 35 -10.37 -2.77 -4.69
N LEU A 36 -10.07 -3.28 -3.50
CA LEU A 36 -10.32 -2.59 -2.24
C LEU A 36 -9.54 -1.27 -2.16
N ILE A 37 -8.28 -1.28 -2.57
CA ILE A 37 -7.44 -0.07 -2.59
C ILE A 37 -8.01 0.95 -3.59
N LYS A 38 -8.34 0.51 -4.79
CA LYS A 38 -8.95 1.38 -5.83
C LYS A 38 -10.25 2.00 -5.35
N THR A 39 -11.11 1.19 -4.77
CA THR A 39 -12.41 1.64 -4.25
C THR A 39 -12.22 2.66 -3.12
N SER A 40 -11.27 2.41 -2.21
CA SER A 40 -10.96 3.35 -1.13
C SER A 40 -10.55 4.71 -1.66
N PHE A 41 -9.76 4.75 -2.73
CA PHE A 41 -9.38 6.00 -3.38
C PHE A 41 -10.58 6.67 -4.05
N LEU A 42 -11.32 5.93 -4.86
CA LEU A 42 -12.43 6.48 -5.65
C LEU A 42 -13.59 6.96 -4.76
N GLU A 43 -13.88 6.29 -3.66
CA GLU A 43 -14.89 6.73 -2.71
C GLU A 43 -14.53 8.05 -2.03
N ARG A 44 -13.24 8.24 -1.71
CA ARG A 44 -12.80 9.44 -1.01
C ARG A 44 -12.57 10.62 -1.94
N TYR A 45 -11.97 10.40 -3.09
CA TYR A 45 -11.51 11.46 -3.98
C TYR A 45 -12.23 11.50 -5.33
N GLY A 46 -12.79 10.38 -5.76
CA GLY A 46 -13.35 10.24 -7.09
C GLY A 46 -12.28 10.30 -8.18
N ALA A 47 -12.72 10.26 -9.43
CA ALA A 47 -11.82 10.34 -10.57
C ALA A 47 -11.08 11.70 -10.64
N ARG A 48 -11.64 12.74 -10.06
CA ARG A 48 -11.04 14.08 -10.02
C ARG A 48 -9.87 14.19 -9.04
N GLY A 49 -9.74 13.25 -8.11
CA GLY A 49 -8.66 13.23 -7.14
C GLY A 49 -7.32 12.78 -7.70
N LYS A 50 -7.29 12.29 -8.93
CA LYS A 50 -6.05 11.86 -9.59
C LYS A 50 -5.07 13.04 -9.70
N ILE A 51 -3.82 12.79 -9.28
CA ILE A 51 -2.73 13.75 -9.46
C ILE A 51 -2.38 13.77 -10.95
N ARG A 52 -2.62 14.90 -11.59
CA ARG A 52 -2.47 15.02 -13.03
C ARG A 52 -1.16 15.69 -13.39
N THR A 53 -0.62 15.27 -14.52
CA THR A 53 0.52 15.94 -15.13
C THR A 53 0.09 17.30 -15.65
N GLN A 54 0.80 18.35 -15.20
CA GLN A 54 0.66 19.70 -15.72
C GLN A 54 1.93 20.04 -16.49
N GLY A 55 1.79 20.34 -17.77
CA GLY A 55 2.92 20.60 -18.64
C GLY A 55 3.56 19.33 -19.19
N LYS A 56 4.87 19.39 -19.45
CA LYS A 56 5.60 18.33 -20.17
C LYS A 56 6.15 17.22 -19.27
N GLN A 57 6.35 17.50 -17.99
CA GLN A 57 6.92 16.53 -17.05
C GLN A 57 5.89 16.08 -16.04
N LYS A 58 5.84 14.77 -15.83
CA LYS A 58 5.03 14.21 -14.77
C LYS A 58 5.62 14.60 -13.41
N PRO A 59 4.78 14.96 -12.43
CA PRO A 59 5.29 15.33 -11.11
C PRO A 59 5.93 14.10 -10.43
N ALA A 60 7.04 14.33 -9.73
CA ALA A 60 7.63 13.32 -8.87
C ALA A 60 6.79 13.20 -7.59
N LEU A 61 6.58 11.97 -7.14
CA LEU A 61 5.70 11.67 -6.02
C LEU A 61 6.46 11.03 -4.88
N LYS A 62 6.04 11.36 -3.66
CA LYS A 62 6.44 10.68 -2.44
C LYS A 62 5.28 9.84 -1.95
N MET A 63 5.52 8.55 -1.73
CA MET A 63 4.53 7.63 -1.17
C MET A 63 5.03 7.08 0.15
N GLU A 64 4.19 7.17 1.18
CA GLU A 64 4.44 6.55 2.47
C GLU A 64 3.34 5.55 2.76
N ILE A 65 3.73 4.35 3.14
CA ILE A 65 2.82 3.26 3.45
C ILE A 65 3.07 2.81 4.89
N TYR A 66 2.04 2.89 5.71
CA TYR A 66 2.02 2.30 7.05
C TYR A 66 1.21 1.01 6.96
N ALA A 67 1.85 -0.11 7.30
CA ALA A 67 1.20 -1.42 7.33
C ALA A 67 1.05 -1.88 8.78
N GLY A 68 -0.17 -1.87 9.27
CA GLY A 68 -0.52 -2.27 10.63
C GLY A 68 -0.90 -3.74 10.69
N PHE A 69 -0.10 -4.53 11.39
CA PHE A 69 -0.28 -5.96 11.57
C PHE A 69 -0.95 -6.25 12.92
N GLN A 70 -1.89 -7.16 12.91
CA GLN A 70 -2.51 -7.61 14.15
C GLN A 70 -1.49 -8.30 15.06
N VAL A 71 -1.54 -7.99 16.35
CA VAL A 71 -0.74 -8.69 17.34
C VAL A 71 -1.20 -10.15 17.40
N PRO A 72 -0.28 -11.14 17.25
CA PRO A 72 -0.67 -12.54 17.34
C PRO A 72 -1.28 -12.87 18.70
N LYS A 73 -2.32 -13.71 18.69
CA LYS A 73 -2.99 -14.15 19.93
C LYS A 73 -2.06 -14.97 20.84
N SER A 74 -1.02 -15.56 20.25
CA SER A 74 -0.04 -16.37 20.98
C SER A 74 0.97 -15.53 21.77
N PHE A 75 1.00 -14.22 21.58
CA PHE A 75 1.94 -13.35 22.30
C PHE A 75 1.57 -13.31 23.79
N SER A 76 2.60 -13.35 24.64
CA SER A 76 2.46 -13.07 26.07
C SER A 76 2.02 -11.63 26.29
N ASN A 77 1.55 -11.29 27.50
CA ASN A 77 1.19 -9.90 27.83
C ASN A 77 2.40 -8.97 27.69
N LYS A 78 3.57 -9.42 28.04
CA LYS A 78 4.81 -8.65 27.90
C LYS A 78 5.10 -8.35 26.43
N ASP A 79 5.03 -9.36 25.57
CA ASP A 79 5.28 -9.22 24.14
C ASP A 79 4.19 -8.38 23.48
N ARG A 80 2.94 -8.51 23.90
CA ARG A 80 1.86 -7.69 23.41
C ARG A 80 2.07 -6.20 23.68
N ILE A 81 2.50 -5.88 24.90
CA ILE A 81 2.81 -4.50 25.27
C ILE A 81 3.98 -3.98 24.43
N ALA A 82 5.03 -4.77 24.28
CA ALA A 82 6.19 -4.42 23.44
C ALA A 82 5.80 -4.19 21.98
N ALA A 83 4.92 -5.06 21.45
CA ALA A 83 4.41 -4.93 20.08
C ALA A 83 3.62 -3.63 19.89
N LEU A 84 2.70 -3.34 20.78
CA LEU A 84 1.85 -2.14 20.68
C LEU A 84 2.59 -0.84 20.96
N SER A 85 3.69 -0.90 21.72
CA SER A 85 4.53 0.29 21.98
C SER A 85 5.55 0.55 20.87
N GLY A 86 5.72 -0.37 19.93
CA GLY A 86 6.69 -0.23 18.85
C GLY A 86 8.07 -0.78 19.15
N ASP A 87 8.28 -1.37 20.33
CA ASP A 87 9.56 -1.99 20.69
C ASP A 87 9.76 -3.34 19.96
N LEU A 88 8.68 -4.02 19.64
CA LEU A 88 8.69 -5.27 18.87
C LEU A 88 8.02 -5.01 17.53
N LEU A 89 8.70 -5.34 16.44
CA LEU A 89 8.25 -5.05 15.09
C LEU A 89 7.90 -6.32 14.31
N PRO A 90 6.92 -6.26 13.39
CA PRO A 90 6.58 -7.41 12.56
C PRO A 90 7.72 -7.75 11.61
N THR A 91 8.11 -9.04 11.60
CA THR A 91 9.16 -9.56 10.71
C THR A 91 8.67 -10.68 9.82
N LYS A 92 7.35 -10.85 9.73
CA LYS A 92 6.70 -11.88 8.92
C LYS A 92 6.17 -11.30 7.61
N LYS A 93 5.84 -12.17 6.68
CA LYS A 93 5.14 -11.79 5.44
C LYS A 93 3.81 -11.09 5.72
N PRO A 94 3.36 -10.21 4.83
CA PRO A 94 4.00 -9.87 3.56
C PRO A 94 5.23 -8.98 3.73
N ASP A 95 6.16 -9.12 2.79
CA ASP A 95 7.38 -8.33 2.73
C ASP A 95 7.06 -6.88 2.38
N SER A 96 7.89 -5.95 2.82
CA SER A 96 7.69 -4.52 2.58
C SER A 96 7.60 -4.18 1.09
N ASP A 97 8.45 -4.78 0.25
CA ASP A 97 8.44 -4.54 -1.19
C ASP A 97 7.15 -5.07 -1.84
N ASN A 98 6.62 -6.20 -1.38
CA ASN A 98 5.36 -6.74 -1.89
C ASN A 98 4.14 -5.89 -1.48
N ILE A 99 4.17 -5.30 -0.29
CA ILE A 99 3.14 -4.34 0.14
C ILE A 99 3.20 -3.09 -0.73
N ALA A 100 4.40 -2.55 -0.95
CA ALA A 100 4.57 -1.39 -1.82
C ALA A 100 4.07 -1.68 -3.24
N LYS A 101 4.37 -2.85 -3.76
CA LYS A 101 3.98 -3.24 -5.11
C LYS A 101 2.47 -3.32 -5.28
N VAL A 102 1.75 -3.97 -4.36
CA VAL A 102 0.30 -4.09 -4.47
C VAL A 102 -0.39 -2.73 -4.40
N VAL A 103 0.10 -1.83 -3.54
CA VAL A 103 -0.44 -0.47 -3.42
C VAL A 103 -0.16 0.34 -4.69
N ALA A 104 1.09 0.36 -5.14
CA ALA A 104 1.48 1.12 -6.32
C ALA A 104 0.78 0.63 -7.59
N ASP A 105 0.65 -0.69 -7.76
CA ASP A 105 -0.05 -1.28 -8.90
C ASP A 105 -1.55 -0.97 -8.86
N ALA A 106 -2.18 -1.05 -7.69
CA ALA A 106 -3.60 -0.78 -7.54
C ALA A 106 -3.94 0.66 -7.89
N LEU A 107 -3.09 1.61 -7.51
CA LEU A 107 -3.32 3.04 -7.72
C LEU A 107 -2.80 3.56 -9.06
N ASN A 108 -2.10 2.70 -9.82
CA ASN A 108 -1.55 3.07 -11.12
C ASN A 108 -2.67 3.44 -12.10
N GLY A 109 -2.58 4.64 -12.67
CA GLY A 109 -3.60 5.17 -13.56
C GLY A 109 -4.86 5.71 -12.85
N ILE A 110 -4.94 5.58 -11.55
CA ILE A 110 -6.10 6.00 -10.73
C ILE A 110 -5.74 7.19 -9.85
N ALA A 111 -4.69 7.08 -9.05
CA ALA A 111 -4.22 8.17 -8.19
C ALA A 111 -3.16 9.04 -8.88
N TYR A 112 -2.49 8.52 -9.89
CA TYR A 112 -1.44 9.16 -10.67
C TYR A 112 -1.39 8.50 -12.06
N ASP A 113 -0.62 9.06 -12.98
CA ASP A 113 -0.55 8.52 -14.35
C ASP A 113 0.28 7.23 -14.42
N ASP A 114 1.40 7.17 -13.69
CA ASP A 114 2.33 6.05 -13.76
C ASP A 114 3.06 5.91 -12.43
N ASP A 115 3.16 4.68 -11.92
CA ASP A 115 3.87 4.39 -10.68
C ASP A 115 5.38 4.68 -10.78
N ALA A 116 5.92 4.81 -12.00
CA ALA A 116 7.28 5.28 -12.21
C ALA A 116 7.52 6.70 -11.68
N GLN A 117 6.45 7.47 -11.44
CA GLN A 117 6.52 8.81 -10.84
C GLN A 117 6.90 8.77 -9.37
N ILE A 118 6.76 7.63 -8.70
CA ILE A 118 7.09 7.50 -7.28
C ILE A 118 8.61 7.52 -7.15
N ALA A 119 9.13 8.67 -6.75
CA ALA A 119 10.58 8.89 -6.60
C ALA A 119 11.07 8.64 -5.19
N ASP A 120 10.16 8.68 -4.21
CA ASP A 120 10.46 8.48 -2.79
C ASP A 120 9.39 7.56 -2.21
N LEU A 121 9.81 6.43 -1.65
CA LEU A 121 8.92 5.38 -1.16
C LEU A 121 9.37 4.91 0.22
N THR A 122 8.46 4.97 1.17
CA THR A 122 8.70 4.46 2.52
C THR A 122 7.61 3.46 2.88
N VAL A 123 8.00 2.31 3.41
CA VAL A 123 7.08 1.32 3.96
C VAL A 123 7.46 1.05 5.41
N ILE A 124 6.50 1.21 6.29
CA ILE A 124 6.67 0.99 7.73
C ILE A 124 5.73 -0.11 8.17
N LYS A 125 6.27 -1.16 8.78
CA LYS A 125 5.49 -2.26 9.36
C LYS A 125 5.45 -2.09 10.87
N ARG A 126 4.26 -2.10 11.43
CA ARG A 126 4.04 -1.96 12.87
C ARG A 126 2.93 -2.91 13.32
N TYR A 127 2.93 -3.26 14.61
CA TYR A 127 1.81 -3.96 15.22
C TYR A 127 0.73 -2.96 15.63
N THR A 128 -0.51 -3.40 15.54
CA THR A 128 -1.68 -2.61 15.92
C THR A 128 -2.81 -3.53 16.40
N GLU A 129 -3.75 -2.97 17.14
CA GLU A 129 -4.97 -3.70 17.51
C GLU A 129 -5.93 -3.83 16.33
N ASP A 130 -5.95 -2.82 15.46
CA ASP A 130 -6.81 -2.75 14.27
C ASP A 130 -5.95 -2.85 13.01
N PRO A 131 -5.83 -4.05 12.41
CA PRO A 131 -5.03 -4.19 11.18
C PRO A 131 -5.55 -3.29 10.07
N CYS A 132 -4.64 -2.60 9.43
CA CYS A 132 -4.94 -1.68 8.35
C CYS A 132 -3.70 -1.34 7.54
N VAL A 133 -3.93 -0.69 6.40
CA VAL A 133 -2.87 -0.05 5.64
C VAL A 133 -3.25 1.41 5.44
N LYS A 134 -2.35 2.31 5.74
CA LYS A 134 -2.52 3.75 5.50
C LYS A 134 -1.53 4.19 4.44
N VAL A 135 -2.00 4.93 3.46
CA VAL A 135 -1.16 5.40 2.34
C VAL A 135 -1.26 6.90 2.25
N THR A 136 -0.13 7.58 2.16
CA THR A 136 -0.09 9.00 1.83
C THR A 136 0.72 9.20 0.57
N ILE A 137 0.23 10.08 -0.30
CA ILE A 137 0.88 10.43 -1.56
C ILE A 137 0.90 11.94 -1.68
N GLU A 138 2.07 12.50 -1.96
CA GLU A 138 2.20 13.94 -2.18
C GLU A 138 3.20 14.22 -3.31
N GLU A 139 3.01 15.35 -3.97
CA GLU A 139 3.96 15.83 -4.95
C GLU A 139 5.21 16.34 -4.25
N ILE A 140 6.37 16.00 -4.80
CA ILE A 140 7.63 16.53 -4.32
C ILE A 140 7.84 17.88 -4.98
N SER A 141 7.80 18.97 -4.17
CA SER A 141 8.09 20.29 -4.67
C SER A 141 9.59 20.54 -4.67
N HIS A 142 10.06 21.16 -5.75
CA HIS A 142 11.42 21.67 -5.80
C HIS A 142 11.37 23.18 -5.57
N ASP A 143 11.78 23.60 -4.39
CA ASP A 143 12.06 25.02 -4.14
C ASP A 143 13.42 25.37 -4.76
N LEU A 144 13.36 26.03 -5.88
CA LEU A 144 14.56 26.56 -6.50
C LEU A 144 14.83 27.95 -5.98
#